data_828bd51b233ebf051e34163a147694b0
#
_entry.id   828bd51b233ebf051e34163a147694b0
#
_cell.length_a   1.000
_cell.length_b   1.000
_cell.length_c   1.000
_cell.angle_alpha   90.00
_cell.angle_beta   90.00
_cell.angle_gamma   90.00
#
_symmetry.space_group_name_H-M   'P 1'
#
loop_
_entity.id
_entity.type
_entity.pdbx_description
1 polymer ?
#
loop_
_entity_poly.entity_id
_entity_poly.type
_entity_poly.pdbx_seq_one_letter_code
_entity_poly.pdbx_strand_id
1 'polypeptide(L)'
;ELDFRTQGLCELAFFGTTRSLMGKGAGRAMMNHAITAAWAEPIRLLHVHTCTADHPAALAFYQRSGFVPVRQTIDIEEDPRLTGMVPRDSGPHVPIFD
;
A
#
# COMPACT_ATOMS: atom_id res chain seq x y z
N GLU A 1 -8.43 1.67 -3.20
CA GLU A 1 -9.42 0.61 -3.41
C GLU A 1 -9.59 -0.21 -2.14
N LEU A 2 -10.81 -0.41 -1.73
CA LEU A 2 -11.16 -1.27 -0.61
C LEU A 2 -11.68 -2.61 -1.16
N ASP A 3 -11.15 -3.69 -0.62
CA ASP A 3 -11.50 -5.04 -1.06
C ASP A 3 -12.21 -5.78 0.07
N PHE A 4 -13.47 -6.12 -0.15
CA PHE A 4 -14.34 -6.81 0.81
C PHE A 4 -14.60 -8.27 0.44
N ARG A 5 -13.80 -8.87 -0.43
CA ARG A 5 -14.06 -10.24 -0.93
C ARG A 5 -14.10 -11.31 0.17
N THR A 6 -13.35 -11.09 1.24
CA THR A 6 -13.36 -12.02 2.38
C THR A 6 -14.31 -11.49 3.45
N GLN A 7 -15.29 -12.30 3.85
CA GLN A 7 -16.29 -11.90 4.83
C GLN A 7 -15.67 -11.44 6.14
N GLY A 8 -16.09 -10.28 6.63
CA GLY A 8 -15.60 -9.70 7.87
C GLY A 8 -14.25 -9.01 7.78
N LEU A 9 -13.62 -9.00 6.59
CA LEU A 9 -12.32 -8.39 6.36
C LEU A 9 -12.43 -7.32 5.27
N CYS A 10 -11.62 -6.28 5.40
CA CYS A 10 -11.41 -5.31 4.35
C CYS A 10 -9.91 -5.12 4.14
N GLU A 11 -9.47 -5.26 2.91
CA GLU A 11 -8.10 -4.95 2.53
C GLU A 11 -8.06 -3.59 1.84
N LEU A 12 -7.14 -2.72 2.28
CA LEU A 12 -6.78 -1.53 1.53
C LEU A 12 -5.83 -1.99 0.40
N ALA A 13 -6.43 -2.37 -0.74
CA ALA A 13 -5.72 -3.10 -1.79
C ALA A 13 -4.83 -2.20 -2.63
N PHE A 14 -5.32 -1.02 -2.99
CA PHE A 14 -4.56 -0.04 -3.76
C PHE A 14 -4.75 1.33 -3.14
N PHE A 15 -3.66 2.00 -2.88
CA PHE A 15 -3.67 3.32 -2.28
C PHE A 15 -2.48 4.13 -2.81
N GLY A 16 -2.76 5.26 -3.40
CA GLY A 16 -1.73 6.12 -3.93
C GLY A 16 -2.29 7.42 -4.46
N THR A 17 -1.41 8.39 -4.64
CA THR A 17 -1.72 9.68 -5.24
C THR A 17 -0.78 9.94 -6.40
N THR A 18 -1.16 10.84 -7.29
CA THR A 18 -0.25 11.33 -8.32
C THR A 18 0.86 12.14 -7.66
N ARG A 19 1.98 12.24 -8.35
CA ARG A 19 3.14 12.98 -7.85
C ARG A 19 2.80 14.44 -7.55
N SER A 20 1.91 15.06 -8.34
CA SER A 20 1.49 16.45 -8.15
C SER A 20 0.70 16.69 -6.85
N LEU A 21 0.12 15.64 -6.27
CA LEU A 21 -0.65 15.72 -5.02
C LEU A 21 0.16 15.32 -3.79
N MET A 22 1.37 14.82 -3.96
CA MET A 22 2.21 14.42 -2.84
C MET A 22 2.61 15.64 -2.01
N GLY A 23 2.59 15.48 -0.68
CA GLY A 23 2.92 16.56 0.26
C GLY A 23 1.85 17.63 0.44
N LYS A 24 0.67 17.47 -0.19
CA LYS A 24 -0.43 18.45 -0.11
C LYS A 24 -1.60 17.99 0.78
N GLY A 25 -1.39 16.96 1.58
CA GLY A 25 -2.43 16.43 2.47
C GLY A 25 -3.44 15.50 1.78
N ALA A 26 -3.32 15.24 0.48
CA ALA A 26 -4.25 14.39 -0.24
C ALA A 26 -4.25 12.95 0.29
N GLY A 27 -3.08 12.40 0.60
CA GLY A 27 -2.94 11.06 1.16
C GLY A 27 -3.65 10.94 2.51
N ARG A 28 -3.51 11.93 3.37
CA ARG A 28 -4.20 11.95 4.67
C ARG A 28 -5.71 12.02 4.50
N ALA A 29 -6.19 12.88 3.62
CA ALA A 29 -7.63 13.02 3.35
C ALA A 29 -8.20 11.72 2.79
N MET A 30 -7.52 11.09 1.84
CA MET A 30 -7.93 9.81 1.27
C MET A 30 -7.93 8.69 2.32
N MET A 31 -6.91 8.64 3.19
CA MET A 31 -6.83 7.61 4.22
C MET A 31 -7.97 7.77 5.22
N ASN A 32 -8.26 8.97 5.65
CA ASN A 32 -9.39 9.22 6.56
C ASN A 32 -10.70 8.77 5.93
N HIS A 33 -10.90 9.08 4.65
CA HIS A 33 -12.08 8.64 3.90
C HIS A 33 -12.14 7.12 3.79
N ALA A 34 -11.02 6.48 3.45
CA ALA A 34 -10.95 5.02 3.29
C ALA A 34 -11.27 4.30 4.59
N ILE A 35 -10.71 4.75 5.71
CA ILE A 35 -10.97 4.15 7.03
C ILE A 35 -12.45 4.29 7.38
N THR A 36 -13.04 5.46 7.18
CA THR A 36 -14.45 5.69 7.45
C THR A 36 -15.33 4.79 6.57
N ALA A 37 -15.02 4.70 5.28
CA ALA A 37 -15.78 3.86 4.35
C ALA A 37 -15.66 2.37 4.69
N ALA A 38 -14.46 1.91 5.07
CA ALA A 38 -14.25 0.51 5.44
C ALA A 38 -15.07 0.12 6.67
N TRP A 39 -15.03 0.94 7.72
CA TRP A 39 -15.71 0.65 8.97
C TRP A 39 -17.22 0.95 8.93
N ALA A 40 -17.72 1.52 7.85
CA ALA A 40 -19.16 1.61 7.61
C ALA A 40 -19.77 0.25 7.27
N GLU A 41 -18.96 -0.71 6.84
CA GLU A 41 -19.35 -2.08 6.56
C GLU A 41 -19.14 -2.96 7.82
N PRO A 42 -19.82 -4.11 7.94
CA PRO A 42 -19.71 -4.98 9.11
C PRO A 42 -18.42 -5.82 9.08
N ILE A 43 -17.29 -5.16 9.14
CA ILE A 43 -15.97 -5.80 9.17
C ILE A 43 -15.44 -5.87 10.59
N ARG A 44 -14.58 -6.86 10.85
CA ARG A 44 -13.87 -6.98 12.11
C ARG A 44 -12.40 -6.58 12.00
N LEU A 45 -11.87 -6.46 10.76
CA LEU A 45 -10.48 -6.14 10.52
C LEU A 45 -10.33 -5.35 9.22
N LEU A 46 -9.63 -4.23 9.30
CA LEU A 46 -9.11 -3.50 8.15
C LEU A 46 -7.61 -3.75 8.11
N HIS A 47 -7.11 -4.28 7.00
CA HIS A 47 -5.70 -4.59 6.86
C HIS A 47 -5.13 -4.03 5.57
N VAL A 48 -3.82 -3.86 5.57
CA VAL A 48 -3.04 -3.43 4.42
C VAL A 48 -1.74 -4.21 4.43
N HIS A 49 -1.17 -4.47 3.27
CA HIS A 49 0.20 -4.94 3.24
C HIS A 49 1.03 -4.03 2.34
N THR A 50 2.32 -3.98 2.64
CA THR A 50 3.29 -3.18 1.92
C THR A 50 4.56 -4.00 1.74
N CYS A 51 5.36 -3.65 0.77
CA CYS A 51 6.60 -4.36 0.49
C CYS A 51 7.72 -3.37 0.18
N THR A 52 8.94 -3.90 0.01
CA THR A 52 10.10 -3.06 -0.27
C THR A 52 10.01 -2.34 -1.61
N ALA A 53 9.15 -2.78 -2.52
CA ALA A 53 8.92 -2.11 -3.79
C ALA A 53 7.99 -0.90 -3.70
N ASP A 54 7.26 -0.74 -2.60
CA ASP A 54 6.41 0.41 -2.37
C ASP A 54 7.26 1.67 -2.11
N HIS A 55 6.60 2.83 -2.15
CA HIS A 55 7.28 4.08 -1.82
C HIS A 55 7.93 3.96 -0.43
N PRO A 56 9.16 4.47 -0.25
CA PRO A 56 9.88 4.34 1.03
C PRO A 56 9.13 4.86 2.25
N ALA A 57 8.22 5.82 2.07
CA ALA A 57 7.42 6.40 3.15
C ALA A 57 6.14 5.61 3.46
N ALA A 58 5.82 4.57 2.70
CA ALA A 58 4.52 3.89 2.81
C ALA A 58 4.31 3.26 4.18
N LEU A 59 5.25 2.48 4.68
CA LEU A 59 5.11 1.80 5.96
C LEU A 59 4.87 2.80 7.10
N ALA A 60 5.69 3.85 7.17
CA ALA A 60 5.54 4.87 8.21
C ALA A 60 4.19 5.59 8.12
N PHE A 61 3.71 5.85 6.89
CA PHE A 61 2.41 6.46 6.68
C PHE A 61 1.28 5.56 7.19
N TYR A 62 1.33 4.26 6.91
CA TYR A 62 0.33 3.33 7.43
C TYR A 62 0.36 3.25 8.95
N GLN A 63 1.55 3.22 9.55
CA GLN A 63 1.68 3.21 11.00
C GLN A 63 1.12 4.48 11.63
N ARG A 64 1.37 5.66 11.05
CA ARG A 64 0.79 6.93 11.51
C ARG A 64 -0.73 6.97 11.35
N SER A 65 -1.26 6.18 10.43
CA SER A 65 -2.71 6.07 10.20
C SER A 65 -3.40 5.11 11.17
N GLY A 66 -2.64 4.43 12.02
CA GLY A 66 -3.17 3.53 13.04
C GLY A 66 -2.99 2.05 12.74
N PHE A 67 -2.40 1.69 11.60
CA PHE A 67 -2.10 0.28 11.31
C PHE A 67 -0.94 -0.20 12.16
N VAL A 68 -1.05 -1.43 12.65
CA VAL A 68 -0.03 -2.06 13.49
C VAL A 68 0.58 -3.23 12.71
N PRO A 69 1.91 -3.31 12.56
CA PRO A 69 2.54 -4.45 11.92
C PRO A 69 2.24 -5.75 12.69
N VAL A 70 1.75 -6.77 11.99
CA VAL A 70 1.40 -8.06 12.62
C VAL A 70 2.15 -9.22 12.00
N ARG A 71 2.72 -9.06 10.81
CA ARG A 71 3.45 -10.11 10.13
C ARG A 71 4.40 -9.54 9.10
N GLN A 72 5.56 -10.17 8.96
CA GLN A 72 6.54 -9.85 7.92
C GLN A 72 6.95 -11.14 7.23
N THR A 73 7.01 -11.10 5.90
CA THR A 73 7.47 -12.22 5.08
C THR A 73 8.55 -11.75 4.12
N ILE A 74 9.37 -12.70 3.68
CA ILE A 74 10.39 -12.46 2.66
C ILE A 74 10.04 -13.32 1.46
N ASP A 75 9.80 -12.66 0.32
CA ASP A 75 9.49 -13.33 -0.93
C ASP A 75 10.64 -13.10 -1.90
N ILE A 76 11.04 -14.15 -2.62
CA ILE A 76 12.07 -14.08 -3.64
C ILE A 76 11.39 -14.23 -4.98
N GLU A 77 11.44 -13.19 -5.79
CA GLU A 77 10.76 -13.14 -7.08
C GLU A 77 11.68 -12.56 -8.14
N GLU A 78 11.37 -12.88 -9.40
CA GLU A 78 12.02 -12.25 -10.52
C GLU A 78 11.63 -10.78 -10.59
N ASP A 79 12.62 -9.89 -10.76
CA ASP A 79 12.36 -8.46 -10.80
C ASP A 79 11.58 -8.11 -12.08
N PRO A 80 10.35 -7.59 -11.96
CA PRO A 80 9.52 -7.29 -13.14
C PRO A 80 10.09 -6.19 -14.02
N ARG A 81 11.04 -5.40 -13.53
CA ARG A 81 11.76 -4.40 -14.34
C ARG A 81 12.72 -5.06 -15.31
N LEU A 82 13.26 -6.23 -14.95
CA LEU A 82 14.15 -7.00 -15.83
C LEU A 82 13.38 -7.81 -16.87
N THR A 83 12.14 -8.19 -16.57
CA THR A 83 11.28 -8.95 -17.49
C THR A 83 10.47 -8.07 -18.43
N GLY A 84 10.50 -6.75 -18.23
CA GLY A 84 9.75 -5.80 -19.04
C GLY A 84 8.28 -5.65 -18.68
N MET A 85 7.83 -6.26 -17.58
CA MET A 85 6.45 -6.12 -17.11
C MET A 85 6.15 -4.73 -16.59
N VAL A 86 7.16 -4.05 -16.04
CA VAL A 86 7.08 -2.66 -15.60
C VAL A 86 8.30 -1.89 -16.10
N PRO A 87 8.22 -0.54 -16.20
CA PRO A 87 9.36 0.26 -16.62
C PRO A 87 10.57 0.09 -15.70
N ARG A 88 11.76 0.18 -16.29
CA ARG A 88 13.02 -0.04 -15.55
C ARG A 88 13.25 1.00 -14.46
N ASP A 89 12.67 2.18 -14.57
CA ASP A 89 12.77 3.25 -13.57
C ASP A 89 11.69 3.16 -12.48
N SER A 90 10.85 2.13 -12.51
CA SER A 90 9.89 1.88 -11.43
C SER A 90 10.63 1.50 -10.16
N GLY A 91 10.14 1.98 -9.01
CA GLY A 91 10.73 1.69 -7.71
C GLY A 91 12.21 2.07 -7.64
N PRO A 92 12.59 3.33 -7.91
CA PRO A 92 14.02 3.70 -8.06
C PRO A 92 14.84 3.53 -6.78
N HIS A 93 14.17 3.39 -5.63
CA HIS A 93 14.82 3.16 -4.33
C HIS A 93 15.27 1.70 -4.15
N VAL A 94 14.84 0.79 -5.02
CA VAL A 94 15.20 -0.63 -4.95
C VAL A 94 16.26 -0.91 -6.01
N PRO A 95 17.44 -1.45 -5.64
CA PRO A 95 18.48 -1.77 -6.62
C PRO A 95 18.02 -2.83 -7.62
N ILE A 96 18.52 -2.74 -8.84
CA ILE A 96 18.37 -3.78 -9.84
C ILE A 96 19.64 -4.61 -9.88
N PHE A 97 19.50 -5.91 -9.74
CA PHE A 97 20.59 -6.87 -9.86
C PHE A 97 20.49 -7.55 -11.22
N ASP A 98 21.30 -7.09 -12.15
CA ASP A 98 21.34 -7.62 -13.51
C ASP A 98 22.07 -8.96 -13.60
#